data_ab7c76b1aab3f4c3289754c540c0f0dd
#
_entry.id   ab7c76b1aab3f4c3289754c540c0f0dd
#
_cell.length_a   1.000
_cell.length_b   1.000
_cell.length_c   1.000
_cell.angle_alpha   90.00
_cell.angle_beta   90.00
_cell.angle_gamma   90.00
#
_symmetry.space_group_name_H-M   'P 1'
#
loop_
_entity.id
_entity.type
_entity.pdbx_description
1 polymer ?
#
loop_
_entity_poly.entity_id
_entity_poly.type
_entity_poly.pdbx_seq_one_letter_code
_entity_poly.pdbx_strand_id
1 'polypeptide(L)'
;HHPDEIQSIFDGAIVYSKGARLLRMMMEYIGEDAFRAGLKEYFTRFAYQNTDETDLWDCLDAASGKAIGSLMKAWISQPGYPVVTAHLDNNELTLRQSQFFIGPHNSSDQLWPIPLEAESPEVPTLLDTREAVVPYTGSSLLLNQHNSAHFITHYDEALLAALLDRLQRGELTTAQRLQLLNEQILLVRGGEVHPSTLIDILGAYQNESEEQVWDAIVMAINELKKFIENDQVAEKKLRTFVGELARTQFERLGWDKRDNESDNDTKLRTRMITEMIYSEDQAVITEGIRRARAQPLET
;
A
#
# COMPACT_ATOMS: atom_id res chain seq x y z
N HIS A 1 -15.00 -34.32 -3.08
CA HIS A 1 -14.22 -33.41 -2.26
C HIS A 1 -14.42 -33.77 -0.79
N HIS A 2 -13.32 -33.93 -0.04
CA HIS A 2 -13.36 -34.27 1.38
C HIS A 2 -13.75 -33.05 2.20
N PRO A 3 -14.53 -33.17 3.31
CA PRO A 3 -14.90 -32.02 4.15
C PRO A 3 -13.71 -31.15 4.62
N ASP A 4 -12.53 -31.75 4.83
CA ASP A 4 -11.32 -31.02 5.22
C ASP A 4 -10.78 -30.11 4.11
N GLU A 5 -11.12 -30.35 2.85
CA GLU A 5 -10.78 -29.46 1.72
C GLU A 5 -11.63 -28.19 1.70
N ILE A 6 -12.81 -28.20 2.34
CA ILE A 6 -13.71 -27.04 2.40
C ILE A 6 -13.06 -25.89 3.18
N GLN A 7 -12.31 -26.18 4.24
CA GLN A 7 -11.62 -25.13 5.01
C GLN A 7 -10.54 -24.43 4.19
N SER A 8 -9.87 -25.13 3.25
CA SER A 8 -8.86 -24.52 2.38
C SER A 8 -9.45 -23.55 1.34
N ILE A 9 -10.75 -23.64 1.06
CA ILE A 9 -11.46 -22.72 0.15
C ILE A 9 -11.65 -21.33 0.80
N PHE A 10 -11.70 -21.27 2.13
CA PHE A 10 -11.84 -20.03 2.89
C PHE A 10 -10.48 -19.43 3.29
N ASP A 11 -9.56 -19.34 2.33
CA ASP A 11 -8.27 -18.67 2.54
C ASP A 11 -8.48 -17.18 2.86
N GLY A 12 -7.91 -16.75 4.01
CA GLY A 12 -8.10 -15.39 4.50
C GLY A 12 -7.56 -14.31 3.56
N ALA A 13 -6.49 -14.60 2.85
CA ALA A 13 -5.88 -13.66 1.93
C ALA A 13 -6.68 -13.52 0.63
N ILE A 14 -7.19 -14.64 0.09
CA ILE A 14 -7.89 -14.66 -1.20
C ILE A 14 -9.35 -14.29 -1.01
N VAL A 15 -10.09 -15.04 -0.19
CA VAL A 15 -11.55 -14.86 -0.10
C VAL A 15 -11.91 -13.54 0.58
N TYR A 16 -11.22 -13.20 1.67
CA TYR A 16 -11.54 -12.00 2.45
C TYR A 16 -10.72 -10.78 2.01
N SER A 17 -9.40 -10.83 2.02
CA SER A 17 -8.60 -9.62 1.76
C SER A 17 -8.67 -9.19 0.29
N LYS A 18 -8.43 -10.11 -0.66
CA LYS A 18 -8.58 -9.82 -2.10
C LYS A 18 -10.04 -9.50 -2.43
N GLY A 19 -11.01 -10.27 -1.91
CA GLY A 19 -12.43 -10.03 -2.12
C GLY A 19 -12.86 -8.64 -1.65
N ALA A 20 -12.50 -8.23 -0.44
CA ALA A 20 -12.78 -6.90 0.08
C ALA A 20 -12.15 -5.80 -0.78
N ARG A 21 -10.90 -6.00 -1.22
CA ARG A 21 -10.20 -5.05 -2.10
C ARG A 21 -10.91 -4.89 -3.45
N LEU A 22 -11.34 -6.01 -4.07
CA LEU A 22 -12.06 -5.97 -5.35
C LEU A 22 -13.45 -5.32 -5.22
N LEU A 23 -14.18 -5.57 -4.12
CA LEU A 23 -15.45 -4.89 -3.85
C LEU A 23 -15.24 -3.39 -3.66
N ARG A 24 -14.19 -2.97 -2.96
CA ARG A 24 -13.84 -1.55 -2.80
C ARG A 24 -13.50 -0.90 -4.14
N MET A 25 -12.64 -1.54 -4.94
CA MET A 25 -12.29 -1.09 -6.29
C MET A 25 -13.52 -0.90 -7.16
N MET A 26 -14.42 -1.87 -7.14
CA MET A 26 -15.67 -1.81 -7.90
C MET A 26 -16.57 -0.67 -7.42
N MET A 27 -16.74 -0.49 -6.12
CA MET A 27 -17.53 0.60 -5.55
C MET A 27 -17.02 1.97 -5.99
N GLU A 28 -15.70 2.20 -5.93
CA GLU A 28 -15.10 3.46 -6.40
C GLU A 28 -15.28 3.64 -7.92
N TYR A 29 -15.13 2.56 -8.70
CA TYR A 29 -15.26 2.61 -10.16
C TYR A 29 -16.66 2.96 -10.63
N ILE A 30 -17.72 2.46 -9.97
CA ILE A 30 -19.11 2.73 -10.36
C ILE A 30 -19.76 3.87 -9.57
N GLY A 31 -19.17 4.27 -8.47
CA GLY A 31 -19.71 5.23 -7.51
C GLY A 31 -20.57 4.60 -6.42
N GLU A 32 -20.53 5.18 -5.23
CA GLU A 32 -21.20 4.66 -4.03
C GLU A 32 -22.72 4.51 -4.21
N ASP A 33 -23.37 5.49 -4.86
CA ASP A 33 -24.84 5.45 -5.06
C ASP A 33 -25.27 4.30 -5.97
N ALA A 34 -24.57 4.06 -7.09
CA ALA A 34 -24.83 2.94 -7.97
C ALA A 34 -24.54 1.60 -7.28
N PHE A 35 -23.44 1.53 -6.52
CA PHE A 35 -23.09 0.34 -5.75
C PHE A 35 -24.16 0.02 -4.70
N ARG A 36 -24.62 1.01 -3.95
CA ARG A 36 -25.70 0.87 -2.95
C ARG A 36 -27.02 0.46 -3.58
N ALA A 37 -27.37 1.04 -4.73
CA ALA A 37 -28.60 0.69 -5.47
C ALA A 37 -28.56 -0.75 -5.96
N GLY A 38 -27.44 -1.19 -6.56
CA GLY A 38 -27.24 -2.56 -7.02
C GLY A 38 -27.29 -3.58 -5.88
N LEU A 39 -26.65 -3.29 -4.74
CA LEU A 39 -26.75 -4.16 -3.56
C LEU A 39 -28.18 -4.23 -3.01
N LYS A 40 -28.91 -3.12 -2.97
CA LYS A 40 -30.31 -3.12 -2.54
C LYS A 40 -31.17 -4.00 -3.45
N GLU A 41 -31.00 -3.90 -4.77
CA GLU A 41 -31.71 -4.76 -5.73
C GLU A 41 -31.33 -6.23 -5.52
N TYR A 42 -30.04 -6.54 -5.41
CA TYR A 42 -29.56 -7.89 -5.16
C TYR A 42 -30.18 -8.52 -3.91
N PHE A 43 -30.14 -7.85 -2.77
CA PHE A 43 -30.73 -8.37 -1.52
C PHE A 43 -32.25 -8.43 -1.55
N THR A 44 -32.92 -7.59 -2.34
CA THR A 44 -34.37 -7.64 -2.51
C THR A 44 -34.77 -8.80 -3.39
N ARG A 45 -34.10 -8.98 -4.53
CA ARG A 45 -34.43 -9.99 -5.53
C ARG A 45 -34.13 -11.40 -5.05
N PHE A 46 -33.04 -11.58 -4.34
CA PHE A 46 -32.52 -12.88 -3.91
C PHE A 46 -32.70 -13.16 -2.41
N ALA A 47 -33.58 -12.44 -1.74
CA ALA A 47 -33.83 -12.64 -0.30
C ALA A 47 -34.15 -14.11 0.00
N TYR A 48 -33.44 -14.71 0.95
CA TYR A 48 -33.56 -16.11 1.38
C TYR A 48 -33.34 -17.15 0.28
N GLN A 49 -32.61 -16.80 -0.77
CA GLN A 49 -32.24 -17.69 -1.88
C GLN A 49 -30.73 -17.89 -1.93
N ASN A 50 -30.31 -18.96 -2.64
CA ASN A 50 -28.89 -19.11 -2.99
C ASN A 50 -28.62 -18.31 -4.28
N THR A 51 -27.40 -17.78 -4.38
CA THR A 51 -26.94 -16.96 -5.50
C THR A 51 -25.55 -17.38 -5.94
N ASP A 52 -25.16 -16.98 -7.13
CA ASP A 52 -23.79 -17.02 -7.62
C ASP A 52 -23.27 -15.60 -7.91
N GLU A 53 -22.02 -15.50 -8.37
CA GLU A 53 -21.40 -14.19 -8.61
C GLU A 53 -22.12 -13.40 -9.72
N THR A 54 -22.72 -14.05 -10.70
CA THR A 54 -23.39 -13.37 -11.82
C THR A 54 -24.64 -12.63 -11.36
N ASP A 55 -25.36 -13.16 -10.38
CA ASP A 55 -26.53 -12.52 -9.79
C ASP A 55 -26.19 -11.14 -9.19
N LEU A 56 -25.02 -11.02 -8.56
CA LEU A 56 -24.55 -9.75 -8.02
C LEU A 56 -24.10 -8.80 -9.13
N TRP A 57 -23.33 -9.32 -10.11
CA TRP A 57 -22.84 -8.50 -11.21
C TRP A 57 -23.99 -7.92 -12.04
N ASP A 58 -25.02 -8.71 -12.37
CA ASP A 58 -26.18 -8.25 -13.12
C ASP A 58 -26.90 -7.09 -12.41
N CYS A 59 -27.04 -7.15 -11.09
CA CYS A 59 -27.64 -6.06 -10.32
C CYS A 59 -26.78 -4.78 -10.34
N LEU A 60 -25.44 -4.93 -10.29
CA LEU A 60 -24.52 -3.79 -10.34
C LEU A 60 -24.40 -3.23 -11.76
N ASP A 61 -24.41 -4.06 -12.79
CA ASP A 61 -24.46 -3.66 -14.20
C ASP A 61 -25.71 -2.79 -14.46
N ALA A 62 -26.88 -3.27 -14.02
CA ALA A 62 -28.14 -2.55 -14.17
C ALA A 62 -28.16 -1.21 -13.43
N ALA A 63 -27.58 -1.16 -12.22
CA ALA A 63 -27.56 0.05 -11.40
C ALA A 63 -26.54 1.09 -11.89
N SER A 64 -25.40 0.66 -12.45
CA SER A 64 -24.30 1.54 -12.85
C SER A 64 -24.29 1.89 -14.35
N GLY A 65 -24.92 1.07 -15.19
CA GLY A 65 -24.79 1.14 -16.64
C GLY A 65 -23.41 0.73 -17.17
N LYS A 66 -22.56 0.10 -16.33
CA LYS A 66 -21.22 -0.39 -16.68
C LYS A 66 -21.20 -1.91 -16.68
N ALA A 67 -20.34 -2.53 -17.50
CA ALA A 67 -20.20 -3.98 -17.61
C ALA A 67 -19.30 -4.56 -16.50
N ILE A 68 -19.81 -4.59 -15.27
CA ILE A 68 -19.05 -5.04 -14.08
C ILE A 68 -18.74 -6.53 -14.15
N GLY A 69 -19.67 -7.35 -14.60
CA GLY A 69 -19.45 -8.78 -14.78
C GLY A 69 -18.25 -9.07 -15.69
N SER A 70 -18.11 -8.34 -16.79
CA SER A 70 -16.96 -8.46 -17.70
C SER A 70 -15.65 -7.99 -17.05
N LEU A 71 -15.68 -6.89 -16.32
CA LEU A 71 -14.54 -6.37 -15.58
C LEU A 71 -14.08 -7.37 -14.52
N MET A 72 -15.00 -7.86 -13.70
CA MET A 72 -14.70 -8.75 -12.58
C MET A 72 -14.22 -10.13 -13.02
N LYS A 73 -14.64 -10.61 -14.18
CA LYS A 73 -14.20 -11.91 -14.71
C LYS A 73 -12.69 -12.06 -14.75
N ALA A 74 -11.96 -11.05 -15.22
CA ALA A 74 -10.49 -11.09 -15.24
C ALA A 74 -9.89 -11.13 -13.83
N TRP A 75 -10.49 -10.39 -12.88
CA TRP A 75 -9.99 -10.28 -11.51
C TRP A 75 -10.18 -11.55 -10.67
N ILE A 76 -11.24 -12.33 -10.93
CA ILE A 76 -11.55 -13.55 -10.16
C ILE A 76 -11.04 -14.83 -10.82
N SER A 77 -10.90 -14.85 -12.17
CA SER A 77 -10.47 -16.05 -12.91
C SER A 77 -8.97 -16.15 -13.14
N GLN A 78 -8.21 -15.05 -12.94
CA GLN A 78 -6.75 -15.02 -13.14
C GLN A 78 -6.01 -14.95 -11.80
N PRO A 79 -4.93 -15.73 -11.64
CA PRO A 79 -4.06 -15.62 -10.48
C PRO A 79 -3.20 -14.34 -10.54
N GLY A 80 -2.83 -13.81 -9.37
CA GLY A 80 -1.98 -12.63 -9.28
C GLY A 80 -2.76 -11.31 -9.44
N TYR A 81 -2.01 -10.25 -9.69
CA TYR A 81 -2.50 -8.88 -9.91
C TYR A 81 -1.45 -8.07 -10.68
N PRO A 82 -1.82 -6.93 -11.28
CA PRO A 82 -0.91 -6.18 -12.14
C PRO A 82 -0.02 -5.20 -11.37
N VAL A 83 1.15 -4.91 -11.98
CA VAL A 83 1.90 -3.69 -11.80
C VAL A 83 1.65 -2.78 -13.00
N VAL A 84 1.42 -1.49 -12.75
CA VAL A 84 1.31 -0.44 -13.76
C VAL A 84 2.57 0.41 -13.71
N THR A 85 3.39 0.32 -14.75
CA THR A 85 4.54 1.21 -14.93
C THR A 85 4.05 2.52 -15.52
N ALA A 86 4.39 3.64 -14.88
CA ALA A 86 4.11 5.00 -15.33
C ALA A 86 5.42 5.68 -15.71
N HIS A 87 5.55 6.08 -16.96
CA HIS A 87 6.73 6.75 -17.49
C HIS A 87 6.34 8.03 -18.22
N LEU A 88 6.95 9.15 -17.82
CA LEU A 88 6.69 10.46 -18.39
C LEU A 88 7.91 10.95 -19.18
N ASP A 89 7.76 11.12 -20.48
CA ASP A 89 8.79 11.71 -21.35
C ASP A 89 8.16 12.74 -22.28
N ASN A 90 8.75 13.92 -22.37
CA ASN A 90 8.37 14.99 -23.31
C ASN A 90 6.85 15.31 -23.35
N ASN A 91 6.17 15.37 -22.20
CA ASN A 91 4.73 15.56 -22.06
C ASN A 91 3.88 14.40 -22.63
N GLU A 92 4.45 13.22 -22.72
CA GLU A 92 3.76 11.99 -23.07
C GLU A 92 3.86 11.02 -21.91
N LEU A 93 2.72 10.60 -21.35
CA LEU A 93 2.64 9.63 -20.28
C LEU A 93 2.34 8.26 -20.88
N THR A 94 3.25 7.34 -20.69
CA THR A 94 3.08 5.92 -21.03
C THR A 94 2.70 5.15 -19.77
N LEU A 95 1.55 4.49 -19.80
CA LEU A 95 1.06 3.58 -18.77
C LEU A 95 1.07 2.16 -19.32
N ARG A 96 1.81 1.26 -18.69
CA ARG A 96 1.94 -0.13 -19.15
C ARG A 96 1.65 -1.09 -18.01
N GLN A 97 0.80 -2.09 -18.24
CA GLN A 97 0.54 -3.14 -17.27
C GLN A 97 1.31 -4.42 -17.57
N SER A 98 1.75 -5.08 -16.52
CA SER A 98 2.28 -6.44 -16.51
C SER A 98 1.85 -7.15 -15.23
N GLN A 99 1.90 -8.49 -15.21
CA GLN A 99 1.64 -9.24 -13.98
C GLN A 99 2.79 -9.05 -13.00
N PHE A 100 2.46 -8.78 -11.72
CA PHE A 100 3.44 -8.70 -10.65
C PHE A 100 3.83 -10.10 -10.15
N PHE A 101 5.13 -10.30 -9.92
CA PHE A 101 5.68 -11.53 -9.39
C PHE A 101 6.69 -11.25 -8.27
N ILE A 102 6.81 -12.18 -7.34
CA ILE A 102 7.92 -12.22 -6.38
C ILE A 102 8.78 -13.45 -6.71
N GLY A 103 10.06 -13.19 -7.03
CA GLY A 103 11.01 -14.24 -7.41
C GLY A 103 10.97 -14.63 -8.89
N PRO A 104 11.73 -15.70 -9.27
CA PRO A 104 11.87 -16.12 -10.66
C PRO A 104 10.53 -16.52 -11.28
N HIS A 105 10.23 -16.01 -12.44
CA HIS A 105 8.98 -16.27 -13.17
C HIS A 105 9.19 -16.27 -14.69
N ASN A 106 8.24 -16.88 -15.41
CA ASN A 106 8.15 -16.74 -16.86
C ASN A 106 7.33 -15.50 -17.21
N SER A 107 7.51 -14.97 -18.42
CA SER A 107 6.67 -13.90 -18.93
C SER A 107 5.19 -14.30 -18.92
N SER A 108 4.31 -13.36 -18.60
CA SER A 108 2.87 -13.54 -18.59
C SER A 108 2.21 -12.60 -19.59
N ASP A 109 1.23 -13.11 -20.32
CA ASP A 109 0.40 -12.29 -21.22
C ASP A 109 -0.94 -11.87 -20.58
N GLN A 110 -1.12 -12.17 -19.30
CA GLN A 110 -2.33 -11.77 -18.56
C GLN A 110 -2.49 -10.27 -18.52
N LEU A 111 -3.73 -9.83 -18.69
CA LEU A 111 -4.14 -8.43 -18.62
C LEU A 111 -5.36 -8.31 -17.72
N TRP A 112 -5.44 -7.20 -17.02
CA TRP A 112 -6.57 -6.83 -16.17
C TRP A 112 -7.18 -5.52 -16.65
N PRO A 113 -8.50 -5.37 -16.60
CA PRO A 113 -9.14 -4.06 -16.70
C PRO A 113 -8.93 -3.32 -15.38
N ILE A 114 -8.02 -2.32 -15.36
CA ILE A 114 -7.56 -1.63 -14.17
C ILE A 114 -8.20 -0.25 -14.08
N PRO A 115 -9.09 0.03 -13.12
CA PRO A 115 -9.49 1.39 -12.78
C PRO A 115 -8.28 2.15 -12.24
N LEU A 116 -7.85 3.21 -12.94
CA LEU A 116 -6.60 3.91 -12.61
C LEU A 116 -6.76 4.95 -11.49
N GLU A 117 -7.96 5.52 -11.35
CA GLU A 117 -8.29 6.51 -10.31
C GLU A 117 -7.21 7.60 -10.15
N ALA A 118 -6.81 8.20 -11.26
CA ALA A 118 -5.81 9.24 -11.25
C ALA A 118 -6.40 10.59 -10.83
N GLU A 119 -5.55 11.44 -10.25
CA GLU A 119 -5.93 12.83 -9.94
C GLU A 119 -6.15 13.68 -11.20
N SER A 120 -5.49 13.34 -12.31
CA SER A 120 -5.55 14.09 -13.55
C SER A 120 -6.59 13.53 -14.53
N PRO A 121 -7.41 14.39 -15.15
CA PRO A 121 -8.38 13.99 -16.18
C PRO A 121 -7.72 13.58 -17.50
N GLU A 122 -6.44 13.86 -17.72
CA GLU A 122 -5.68 13.42 -18.89
C GLU A 122 -5.43 11.91 -18.89
N VAL A 123 -5.45 11.30 -17.70
CA VAL A 123 -5.26 9.85 -17.51
C VAL A 123 -6.57 9.11 -17.77
N PRO A 124 -6.58 8.01 -18.53
CA PRO A 124 -7.79 7.23 -18.76
C PRO A 124 -8.33 6.65 -17.45
N THR A 125 -9.65 6.56 -17.33
CA THR A 125 -10.30 6.00 -16.13
C THR A 125 -10.10 4.50 -15.99
N LEU A 126 -9.83 3.81 -17.12
CA LEU A 126 -9.64 2.36 -17.21
C LEU A 126 -8.45 2.04 -18.12
N LEU A 127 -7.55 1.18 -17.67
CA LEU A 127 -6.50 0.57 -18.50
C LEU A 127 -6.85 -0.90 -18.73
N ASP A 128 -7.42 -1.22 -19.87
CA ASP A 128 -7.83 -2.57 -20.28
C ASP A 128 -6.95 -3.16 -21.39
N THR A 129 -5.98 -2.39 -21.86
CA THR A 129 -4.97 -2.76 -22.82
C THR A 129 -3.61 -2.95 -22.13
N ARG A 130 -2.64 -3.55 -22.83
CA ARG A 130 -1.27 -3.70 -22.29
C ARG A 130 -0.61 -2.34 -22.04
N GLU A 131 -0.91 -1.37 -22.86
CA GLU A 131 -0.30 -0.05 -22.82
C GLU A 131 -1.30 1.02 -23.27
N ALA A 132 -1.23 2.17 -22.64
CA ALA A 132 -1.88 3.40 -23.08
C ALA A 132 -0.86 4.54 -23.05
N VAL A 133 -0.89 5.36 -24.10
CA VAL A 133 -0.05 6.55 -24.23
C VAL A 133 -0.96 7.77 -24.35
N VAL A 134 -0.76 8.75 -23.48
CA VAL A 134 -1.61 9.96 -23.44
C VAL A 134 -0.77 11.22 -23.31
N PRO A 135 -1.18 12.34 -23.90
CA PRO A 135 -0.59 13.64 -23.58
C PRO A 135 -0.75 13.93 -22.08
N TYR A 136 0.30 14.41 -21.44
CA TYR A 136 0.29 14.71 -20.03
C TYR A 136 1.12 15.95 -19.73
N THR A 137 0.51 16.97 -19.16
CA THR A 137 1.17 18.25 -18.87
C THR A 137 1.52 18.46 -17.41
N GLY A 138 1.08 17.52 -16.54
CA GLY A 138 1.37 17.55 -15.11
C GLY A 138 2.84 17.21 -14.81
N SER A 139 3.37 17.78 -13.74
CA SER A 139 4.72 17.46 -13.24
C SER A 139 4.73 16.35 -12.18
N SER A 140 3.58 15.91 -11.73
CA SER A 140 3.41 14.87 -10.71
C SER A 140 2.17 14.05 -11.03
N LEU A 141 2.24 12.76 -10.85
CA LEU A 141 1.15 11.82 -11.09
C LEU A 141 0.93 10.95 -9.85
N LEU A 142 -0.31 10.87 -9.37
CA LEU A 142 -0.73 9.89 -8.39
C LEU A 142 -1.85 9.03 -9.01
N LEU A 143 -1.57 7.75 -9.17
CA LEU A 143 -2.55 6.73 -9.54
C LEU A 143 -3.17 6.10 -8.29
N ASN A 144 -4.38 5.54 -8.43
CA ASN A 144 -5.08 4.90 -7.32
C ASN A 144 -5.22 5.84 -6.10
N GLN A 145 -5.58 7.10 -6.36
CA GLN A 145 -5.59 8.20 -5.37
C GLN A 145 -6.42 7.92 -4.11
N HIS A 146 -7.41 7.02 -4.22
CA HIS A 146 -8.25 6.58 -3.08
C HIS A 146 -7.73 5.29 -2.44
N ASN A 147 -6.62 4.75 -2.94
CA ASN A 147 -6.07 3.47 -2.52
C ASN A 147 -7.14 2.35 -2.49
N SER A 148 -7.96 2.28 -3.52
CA SER A 148 -9.09 1.34 -3.62
C SER A 148 -8.87 0.26 -4.67
N ALA A 149 -8.19 0.55 -5.77
CA ALA A 149 -7.92 -0.39 -6.84
C ALA A 149 -6.81 -1.40 -6.48
N HIS A 150 -6.84 -2.57 -7.10
CA HIS A 150 -5.96 -3.70 -6.76
C HIS A 150 -4.79 -3.83 -7.74
N PHE A 151 -3.88 -2.87 -7.72
CA PHE A 151 -2.64 -2.90 -8.50
C PHE A 151 -1.51 -2.20 -7.76
N ILE A 152 -0.27 -2.36 -8.23
CA ILE A 152 0.93 -1.65 -7.77
C ILE A 152 1.31 -0.64 -8.85
N THR A 153 1.78 0.54 -8.45
CA THR A 153 2.32 1.53 -9.38
C THR A 153 3.84 1.56 -9.31
N HIS A 154 4.49 1.37 -10.46
CA HIS A 154 5.92 1.57 -10.63
C HIS A 154 6.13 2.89 -11.39
N TYR A 155 6.38 3.96 -10.66
CA TYR A 155 6.70 5.28 -11.21
C TYR A 155 8.15 5.32 -11.70
N ASP A 156 8.40 6.03 -12.79
CA ASP A 156 9.78 6.37 -13.14
C ASP A 156 10.41 7.31 -12.09
N GLU A 157 11.70 7.54 -12.22
CA GLU A 157 12.48 8.31 -11.24
C GLU A 157 11.94 9.75 -11.07
N ALA A 158 11.54 10.41 -12.17
CA ALA A 158 11.05 11.77 -12.13
C ALA A 158 9.67 11.89 -11.45
N LEU A 159 8.76 11.00 -11.80
CA LEU A 159 7.43 10.93 -11.19
C LEU A 159 7.50 10.55 -9.70
N LEU A 160 8.37 9.59 -9.35
CA LEU A 160 8.59 9.20 -7.96
C LEU A 160 9.17 10.38 -7.15
N ALA A 161 10.20 11.05 -7.68
CA ALA A 161 10.79 12.21 -7.02
C ALA A 161 9.74 13.33 -6.78
N ALA A 162 8.87 13.60 -7.74
CA ALA A 162 7.79 14.58 -7.60
C ALA A 162 6.77 14.17 -6.51
N LEU A 163 6.47 12.87 -6.38
CA LEU A 163 5.59 12.36 -5.31
C LEU A 163 6.24 12.46 -3.94
N LEU A 164 7.55 12.16 -3.83
CA LEU A 164 8.30 12.31 -2.57
C LEU A 164 8.38 13.78 -2.13
N ASP A 165 8.51 14.71 -3.08
CA ASP A 165 8.47 16.14 -2.80
C ASP A 165 7.07 16.58 -2.29
N ARG A 166 5.98 16.09 -2.88
CA ARG A 166 4.60 16.29 -2.37
C ARG A 166 4.41 15.71 -0.97
N LEU A 167 4.98 14.53 -0.71
CA LEU A 167 4.96 13.91 0.62
C LEU A 167 5.65 14.81 1.66
N GLN A 168 6.83 15.32 1.35
CA GLN A 168 7.59 16.21 2.25
C GLN A 168 6.86 17.53 2.51
N ARG A 169 6.09 18.05 1.53
CA ARG A 169 5.24 19.21 1.70
C ARG A 169 3.93 18.94 2.44
N GLY A 170 3.65 17.67 2.82
CA GLY A 170 2.42 17.29 3.50
C GLY A 170 1.16 17.30 2.62
N GLU A 171 1.31 17.18 1.30
CA GLU A 171 0.21 17.20 0.33
C GLU A 171 -0.45 15.82 0.14
N LEU A 172 0.15 14.76 0.67
CA LEU A 172 -0.40 13.41 0.58
C LEU A 172 -1.15 13.01 1.85
N THR A 173 -2.33 12.44 1.67
CA THR A 173 -3.11 11.86 2.78
C THR A 173 -2.38 10.67 3.40
N THR A 174 -2.76 10.27 4.61
CA THR A 174 -2.23 9.09 5.29
C THR A 174 -2.35 7.82 4.43
N ALA A 175 -3.50 7.63 3.77
CA ALA A 175 -3.72 6.48 2.90
C ALA A 175 -2.78 6.46 1.68
N GLN A 176 -2.53 7.63 1.07
CA GLN A 176 -1.61 7.77 -0.07
C GLN A 176 -0.15 7.55 0.33
N ARG A 177 0.25 8.03 1.52
CA ARG A 177 1.59 7.77 2.07
C ARG A 177 1.81 6.28 2.35
N LEU A 178 0.82 5.62 2.94
CA LEU A 178 0.83 4.16 3.15
C LEU A 178 0.91 3.39 1.84
N GLN A 179 0.09 3.77 0.86
CA GLN A 179 0.08 3.14 -0.46
C GLN A 179 1.45 3.24 -1.11
N LEU A 180 2.00 4.46 -1.22
CA LEU A 180 3.29 4.70 -1.86
C LEU A 180 4.39 3.83 -1.25
N LEU A 181 4.49 3.78 0.08
CA LEU A 181 5.54 3.00 0.76
C LEU A 181 5.33 1.50 0.59
N ASN A 182 4.09 1.00 0.74
CA ASN A 182 3.79 -0.42 0.57
C ASN A 182 4.05 -0.90 -0.86
N GLU A 183 3.72 -0.09 -1.88
CA GLU A 183 4.00 -0.40 -3.27
C GLU A 183 5.50 -0.49 -3.52
N GLN A 184 6.31 0.43 -2.98
CA GLN A 184 7.76 0.38 -3.12
C GLN A 184 8.38 -0.85 -2.42
N ILE A 185 7.89 -1.24 -1.25
CA ILE A 185 8.31 -2.48 -0.59
C ILE A 185 8.04 -3.69 -1.50
N LEU A 186 6.87 -3.75 -2.12
CA LEU A 186 6.51 -4.84 -3.03
C LEU A 186 7.38 -4.84 -4.29
N LEU A 187 7.64 -3.68 -4.89
CA LEU A 187 8.52 -3.56 -6.06
C LEU A 187 9.95 -4.04 -5.75
N VAL A 188 10.48 -3.72 -4.57
CA VAL A 188 11.79 -4.25 -4.13
C VAL A 188 11.75 -5.76 -3.94
N ARG A 189 10.69 -6.32 -3.34
CA ARG A 189 10.51 -7.78 -3.21
C ARG A 189 10.38 -8.49 -4.55
N GLY A 190 9.76 -7.83 -5.52
CA GLY A 190 9.63 -8.31 -6.91
C GLY A 190 10.93 -8.21 -7.71
N GLY A 191 11.93 -7.46 -7.21
CA GLY A 191 13.17 -7.19 -7.95
C GLY A 191 13.00 -6.15 -9.05
N GLU A 192 11.86 -5.45 -9.10
CA GLU A 192 11.58 -4.36 -10.05
C GLU A 192 12.37 -3.09 -9.72
N VAL A 193 12.69 -2.90 -8.44
CA VAL A 193 13.39 -1.72 -7.90
C VAL A 193 14.53 -2.18 -7.00
N HIS A 194 15.67 -1.47 -7.08
CA HIS A 194 16.82 -1.79 -6.25
C HIS A 194 16.55 -1.45 -4.77
N PRO A 195 16.98 -2.29 -3.80
CA PRO A 195 16.71 -2.05 -2.38
C PRO A 195 17.18 -0.70 -1.83
N SER A 196 18.27 -0.11 -2.38
CA SER A 196 18.75 1.21 -1.95
C SER A 196 17.72 2.33 -2.15
N THR A 197 16.82 2.19 -3.11
CA THR A 197 15.74 3.17 -3.36
C THR A 197 14.83 3.33 -2.14
N LEU A 198 14.65 2.27 -1.32
CA LEU A 198 13.90 2.39 -0.07
C LEU A 198 14.55 3.36 0.94
N ILE A 199 15.87 3.52 0.92
CA ILE A 199 16.57 4.46 1.82
C ILE A 199 16.21 5.90 1.44
N ASP A 200 16.23 6.21 0.13
CA ASP A 200 15.89 7.53 -0.38
C ASP A 200 14.41 7.86 -0.10
N ILE A 201 13.54 6.88 -0.33
CA ILE A 201 12.10 7.01 -0.05
C ILE A 201 11.85 7.22 1.44
N LEU A 202 12.45 6.40 2.32
CA LEU A 202 12.30 6.52 3.77
C LEU A 202 12.81 7.87 4.28
N GLY A 203 13.85 8.45 3.67
CA GLY A 203 14.32 9.80 3.98
C GLY A 203 13.26 10.88 3.80
N ALA A 204 12.30 10.69 2.90
CA ALA A 204 11.18 11.61 2.72
C ALA A 204 10.14 11.55 3.86
N TYR A 205 10.12 10.47 4.65
CA TYR A 205 9.19 10.27 5.78
C TYR A 205 9.71 10.78 7.13
N GLN A 206 10.79 11.55 7.18
CA GLN A 206 11.39 12.02 8.45
C GLN A 206 10.43 12.84 9.36
N ASN A 207 9.35 13.39 8.81
CA ASN A 207 8.35 14.15 9.56
C ASN A 207 7.05 13.35 9.81
N GLU A 208 7.05 12.05 9.51
CA GLU A 208 5.85 11.22 9.67
C GLU A 208 5.41 11.13 11.14
N SER A 209 4.12 11.30 11.38
CA SER A 209 3.52 11.31 12.72
C SER A 209 2.39 10.29 12.91
N GLU A 210 2.00 9.57 11.84
CA GLU A 210 0.96 8.55 11.92
C GLU A 210 1.55 7.18 12.25
N GLU A 211 1.07 6.57 13.33
CA GLU A 211 1.56 5.27 13.81
C GLU A 211 1.45 4.17 12.75
N GLN A 212 0.32 4.12 12.04
CA GLN A 212 0.12 3.14 10.97
C GLN A 212 1.08 3.31 9.78
N VAL A 213 1.55 4.53 9.49
CA VAL A 213 2.59 4.75 8.47
C VAL A 213 3.94 4.31 9.00
N TRP A 214 4.21 4.52 10.28
CA TRP A 214 5.41 4.01 10.93
C TRP A 214 5.48 2.48 10.95
N ASP A 215 4.35 1.77 11.01
CA ASP A 215 4.33 0.32 10.81
C ASP A 215 4.86 -0.07 9.42
N ALA A 216 4.46 0.64 8.38
CA ALA A 216 4.99 0.43 7.03
C ALA A 216 6.47 0.83 6.91
N ILE A 217 6.91 1.91 7.58
CA ILE A 217 8.33 2.31 7.64
C ILE A 217 9.17 1.18 8.27
N VAL A 218 8.71 0.61 9.38
CA VAL A 218 9.41 -0.51 10.03
C VAL A 218 9.42 -1.76 9.15
N MET A 219 8.35 -2.02 8.40
CA MET A 219 8.35 -3.09 7.40
C MET A 219 9.41 -2.86 6.32
N ALA A 220 9.56 -1.64 5.81
CA ALA A 220 10.58 -1.28 4.84
C ALA A 220 12.00 -1.45 5.42
N ILE A 221 12.23 -1.01 6.65
CA ILE A 221 13.50 -1.21 7.37
C ILE A 221 13.82 -2.71 7.52
N ASN A 222 12.82 -3.53 7.84
CA ASN A 222 13.00 -4.97 7.95
C ASN A 222 13.27 -5.65 6.60
N GLU A 223 12.75 -5.12 5.49
CA GLU A 223 13.17 -5.57 4.16
C GLU A 223 14.63 -5.23 3.90
N LEU A 224 15.07 -4.00 4.19
CA LEU A 224 16.47 -3.60 4.03
C LEU A 224 17.42 -4.49 4.82
N LYS A 225 17.07 -4.88 6.05
CA LYS A 225 17.89 -5.79 6.89
C LYS A 225 18.20 -7.11 6.19
N LYS A 226 17.28 -7.65 5.38
CA LYS A 226 17.50 -8.90 4.65
C LYS A 226 18.62 -8.81 3.60
N PHE A 227 18.80 -7.63 3.01
CA PHE A 227 19.84 -7.41 1.98
C PHE A 227 21.22 -7.14 2.56
N ILE A 228 21.31 -6.77 3.83
CA ILE A 228 22.56 -6.45 4.52
C ILE A 228 22.91 -7.49 5.60
N GLU A 229 22.26 -8.64 5.58
CA GLU A 229 22.55 -9.74 6.49
C GLU A 229 24.04 -10.11 6.41
N ASN A 230 24.73 -10.11 7.56
CA ASN A 230 26.16 -10.34 7.69
C ASN A 230 27.09 -9.19 7.23
N ASP A 231 26.57 -8.02 6.84
CA ASP A 231 27.36 -6.81 6.59
C ASP A 231 27.26 -5.84 7.77
N GLN A 232 28.20 -5.94 8.72
CA GLN A 232 28.23 -5.11 9.92
C GLN A 232 28.36 -3.60 9.61
N VAL A 233 29.00 -3.24 8.49
CA VAL A 233 29.18 -1.83 8.12
C VAL A 233 27.87 -1.27 7.59
N ALA A 234 27.18 -2.00 6.74
CA ALA A 234 25.87 -1.62 6.25
C ALA A 234 24.81 -1.61 7.37
N GLU A 235 24.87 -2.60 8.28
CA GLU A 235 23.98 -2.64 9.44
C GLU A 235 24.16 -1.40 10.34
N LYS A 236 25.42 -1.01 10.63
CA LYS A 236 25.68 0.20 11.42
C LYS A 236 25.15 1.46 10.74
N LYS A 237 25.28 1.57 9.42
CA LYS A 237 24.74 2.71 8.65
C LYS A 237 23.20 2.73 8.73
N LEU A 238 22.55 1.56 8.58
CA LEU A 238 21.09 1.45 8.69
C LEU A 238 20.61 1.85 10.10
N ARG A 239 21.29 1.42 11.17
CA ARG A 239 20.99 1.82 12.56
C ARG A 239 21.06 3.34 12.73
N THR A 240 22.12 3.97 12.23
CA THR A 240 22.27 5.44 12.27
C THR A 240 21.12 6.12 11.54
N PHE A 241 20.81 5.68 10.32
CA PHE A 241 19.71 6.21 9.52
C PHE A 241 18.35 6.08 10.23
N VAL A 242 18.05 4.92 10.83
CA VAL A 242 16.81 4.70 11.58
C VAL A 242 16.72 5.63 12.79
N GLY A 243 17.83 5.86 13.49
CA GLY A 243 17.90 6.82 14.60
C GLY A 243 17.60 8.26 14.14
N GLU A 244 18.14 8.68 13.00
CA GLU A 244 17.88 9.99 12.42
C GLU A 244 16.40 10.13 12.03
N LEU A 245 15.84 9.10 11.41
CA LEU A 245 14.44 9.07 11.00
C LEU A 245 13.45 9.15 12.17
N ALA A 246 13.74 8.42 13.27
CA ALA A 246 12.87 8.35 14.44
C ALA A 246 13.00 9.56 15.40
N ARG A 247 14.11 10.27 15.34
CA ARG A 247 14.51 11.29 16.32
C ARG A 247 13.46 12.38 16.51
N THR A 248 12.95 12.97 15.45
CA THR A 248 11.95 14.05 15.52
C THR A 248 10.71 13.64 16.33
N GLN A 249 10.19 12.47 16.09
CA GLN A 249 9.01 12.00 16.82
C GLN A 249 9.35 11.51 18.22
N PHE A 250 10.52 10.92 18.43
CA PHE A 250 11.00 10.56 19.77
C PHE A 250 11.16 11.80 20.68
N GLU A 251 11.76 12.87 20.17
CA GLU A 251 11.91 14.13 20.92
C GLU A 251 10.55 14.79 21.20
N ARG A 252 9.61 14.74 20.25
CA ARG A 252 8.25 15.24 20.41
C ARG A 252 7.48 14.49 21.50
N LEU A 253 7.55 13.16 21.50
CA LEU A 253 6.76 12.29 22.36
C LEU A 253 7.42 12.04 23.72
N GLY A 254 8.74 11.91 23.76
CA GLY A 254 9.50 11.56 24.96
C GLY A 254 9.19 10.15 25.48
N TRP A 255 9.53 9.90 26.74
CA TRP A 255 9.38 8.60 27.37
C TRP A 255 8.00 8.38 28.03
N ASP A 256 7.39 9.44 28.52
CA ASP A 256 6.22 9.34 29.39
C ASP A 256 4.96 9.82 28.68
N LYS A 257 3.87 9.09 28.89
CA LYS A 257 2.55 9.50 28.40
C LYS A 257 2.15 10.82 28.99
N ARG A 258 1.56 11.71 28.17
CA ARG A 258 1.04 13.01 28.58
C ARG A 258 -0.48 12.91 28.84
N ASP A 259 -0.99 13.82 29.67
CA ASP A 259 -2.44 13.94 29.86
C ASP A 259 -3.12 14.32 28.54
N ASN A 260 -4.26 13.68 28.24
CA ASN A 260 -5.05 13.88 27.01
C ASN A 260 -4.31 13.56 25.71
N GLU A 261 -3.31 12.69 25.77
CA GLU A 261 -2.60 12.23 24.58
C GLU A 261 -3.47 11.34 23.71
N SER A 262 -3.35 11.49 22.38
CA SER A 262 -4.07 10.65 21.42
C SER A 262 -3.62 9.19 21.46
N ASP A 263 -4.50 8.27 21.04
CA ASP A 263 -4.14 6.86 20.90
C ASP A 263 -3.01 6.66 19.88
N ASN A 264 -2.99 7.46 18.81
CA ASN A 264 -1.89 7.50 17.85
C ASN A 264 -0.55 7.80 18.52
N ASP A 265 -0.47 8.87 19.29
CA ASP A 265 0.76 9.28 19.98
C ASP A 265 1.19 8.27 21.04
N THR A 266 0.24 7.67 21.74
CA THR A 266 0.52 6.62 22.74
C THR A 266 1.20 5.39 22.08
N LYS A 267 0.70 4.94 20.93
CA LYS A 267 1.26 3.81 20.18
C LYS A 267 2.59 4.19 19.52
N LEU A 268 2.62 5.37 18.89
CA LEU A 268 3.80 5.89 18.20
C LEU A 268 4.99 6.05 19.16
N ARG A 269 4.75 6.50 20.42
CA ARG A 269 5.81 6.60 21.44
C ARG A 269 6.54 5.28 21.64
N THR A 270 5.81 4.19 21.82
CA THR A 270 6.40 2.86 22.01
C THR A 270 7.26 2.47 20.80
N ARG A 271 6.76 2.77 19.60
CA ARG A 271 7.50 2.54 18.35
C ARG A 271 8.79 3.36 18.33
N MET A 272 8.71 4.66 18.61
CA MET A 272 9.88 5.55 18.58
C MET A 272 10.95 5.13 19.59
N ILE A 273 10.57 4.72 20.79
CA ILE A 273 11.52 4.18 21.79
C ILE A 273 12.21 2.92 21.23
N THR A 274 11.45 2.02 20.59
CA THR A 274 11.99 0.80 19.99
C THR A 274 13.01 1.11 18.89
N GLU A 275 12.68 2.01 17.97
CA GLU A 275 13.57 2.37 16.86
C GLU A 275 14.83 3.12 17.35
N MET A 276 14.70 3.97 18.38
CA MET A 276 15.84 4.64 19.00
C MET A 276 16.76 3.65 19.74
N ILE A 277 16.21 2.62 20.38
CA ILE A 277 17.01 1.54 20.98
C ILE A 277 17.70 0.73 19.88
N TYR A 278 17.00 0.41 18.79
CA TYR A 278 17.60 -0.28 17.63
C TYR A 278 18.76 0.52 17.02
N SER A 279 18.67 1.86 17.01
CA SER A 279 19.72 2.74 16.49
C SER A 279 20.99 2.76 17.36
N GLU A 280 20.95 2.12 18.55
CA GLU A 280 22.04 2.12 19.55
C GLU A 280 22.36 3.51 20.11
N ASP A 281 21.36 4.43 20.16
CA ASP A 281 21.53 5.71 20.83
C ASP A 281 21.82 5.50 22.33
N GLN A 282 23.04 5.86 22.76
CA GLN A 282 23.53 5.55 24.10
C GLN A 282 22.77 6.29 25.20
N ALA A 283 22.23 7.47 24.93
CA ALA A 283 21.43 8.21 25.90
C ALA A 283 20.07 7.51 26.11
N VAL A 284 19.46 7.05 25.02
CA VAL A 284 18.19 6.32 25.05
C VAL A 284 18.36 4.97 25.75
N ILE A 285 19.42 4.22 25.41
CA ILE A 285 19.72 2.93 26.06
C ILE A 285 19.93 3.12 27.57
N THR A 286 20.72 4.12 27.96
CA THR A 286 21.00 4.40 29.38
C THR A 286 19.73 4.72 30.14
N GLU A 287 18.87 5.56 29.62
CA GLU A 287 17.59 5.91 30.23
C GLU A 287 16.63 4.71 30.26
N GLY A 288 16.58 3.90 29.21
CA GLY A 288 15.79 2.67 29.17
C GLY A 288 16.20 1.68 30.28
N ILE A 289 17.50 1.45 30.45
CA ILE A 289 18.02 0.59 31.53
C ILE A 289 17.69 1.17 32.91
N ARG A 290 17.83 2.47 33.12
CA ARG A 290 17.49 3.16 34.37
C ARG A 290 16.01 2.94 34.73
N ARG A 291 15.11 3.10 33.73
CA ARG A 291 13.65 2.91 33.93
C ARG A 291 13.29 1.45 34.20
N ALA A 292 13.86 0.51 33.46
CA ALA A 292 13.63 -0.91 33.68
C ALA A 292 14.04 -1.38 35.07
N ARG A 293 15.13 -0.84 35.62
CA ARG A 293 15.59 -1.13 36.99
C ARG A 293 14.72 -0.49 38.07
N ALA A 294 14.05 0.62 37.75
CA ALA A 294 13.19 1.34 38.71
C ALA A 294 11.76 0.74 38.81
N GLN A 295 11.35 -0.06 37.82
CA GLN A 295 10.08 -0.78 37.85
C GLN A 295 10.31 -2.18 38.43
N PRO A 296 9.75 -2.52 39.61
CA PRO A 296 9.77 -3.90 40.07
C PRO A 296 8.99 -4.76 39.06
N LEU A 297 9.59 -5.88 38.64
CA LEU A 297 8.87 -6.90 37.91
C LEU A 297 7.75 -7.38 38.81
N GLU A 298 6.52 -7.06 38.45
CA GLU A 298 5.36 -7.72 39.06
C GLU A 298 5.44 -9.20 38.65
N THR A 299 5.70 -10.05 39.63
CA THR A 299 5.77 -11.51 39.51
C THR A 299 4.38 -12.12 39.40
#